data_87e42ac0aa3261a789fafc311327317d
#
_entry.id   87e42ac0aa3261a789fafc311327317d
#
_cell.length_a   1.000
_cell.length_b   1.000
_cell.length_c   1.000
_cell.angle_alpha   90.00
_cell.angle_beta   90.00
_cell.angle_gamma   90.00
#
_symmetry.space_group_name_H-M   'P 1'
#
loop_
_entity.id
_entity.type
_entity.pdbx_description
1 polymer ?
#
loop_
_entity_poly.entity_id
_entity_poly.type
_entity_poly.pdbx_seq_one_letter_code
_entity_poly.pdbx_strand_id
1 'polypeptide(L)'
;LASTDREHEANVSAIINIADAVDIPMIVGGNVKRLEDVKKYIYAGAKKTFLMKNNGFDLIEEASHRFGSDNIAFLLENENDLDFVKKIEDLISLVISDTNIEINTPVLLYTDSFDGKNIAGLYGVVSDKFTLDFDFMAYKHELKDKGIDVNTFKSRLNWADFKTNSDDMIPVIVQDYKTDKVLMLAYMNEEAFNNTVKTGKMTYFSRSRNELWIKGETSGHYQYVKELYMDCDVDTMLAKVRQIGVPCHTGADTCFFNELIKKEYDNTNPMNVFEDVFNVILDRKANPKEGSYTNYLFDKGIDKILKKVGEEATEIVIAAKNPDPQEVKYEISDFLYHVMVLMAEKGVSWKEITKELSRR
;
A
#
# COMPACT_ATOMS: atom_id res chain seq x y z
N LEU A 1 0.80 19.70 -24.56
CA LEU A 1 2.00 19.09 -25.13
C LEU A 1 1.70 17.63 -25.43
N ALA A 2 1.82 17.21 -26.70
CA ALA A 2 1.60 15.81 -27.07
C ALA A 2 2.79 15.00 -26.55
N SER A 3 2.59 14.25 -25.45
CA SER A 3 3.59 13.28 -25.01
C SER A 3 3.65 12.13 -26.04
N THR A 4 4.84 11.64 -26.29
CA THR A 4 5.06 10.44 -27.09
C THR A 4 4.59 9.22 -26.31
N ASP A 5 4.28 8.10 -26.96
CA ASP A 5 3.92 6.84 -26.27
C ASP A 5 4.99 6.42 -25.27
N ARG A 6 6.27 6.70 -25.56
CA ARG A 6 7.40 6.44 -24.66
C ARG A 6 7.36 7.28 -23.37
N GLU A 7 6.98 8.56 -23.47
CA GLU A 7 6.80 9.42 -22.29
C GLU A 7 5.61 8.97 -21.44
N HIS A 8 4.53 8.52 -22.09
CA HIS A 8 3.40 7.97 -21.39
C HIS A 8 3.77 6.70 -20.61
N GLU A 9 4.53 5.78 -21.19
CA GLU A 9 5.02 4.58 -20.50
C GLU A 9 5.95 4.90 -19.34
N ALA A 10 6.85 5.91 -19.49
CA ALA A 10 7.69 6.36 -18.41
C ALA A 10 6.86 6.95 -17.25
N ASN A 11 5.80 7.69 -17.54
CA ASN A 11 4.88 8.22 -16.53
C ASN A 11 4.13 7.10 -15.80
N VAL A 12 3.64 6.09 -16.50
CA VAL A 12 3.00 4.91 -15.89
C VAL A 12 3.97 4.20 -14.95
N SER A 13 5.22 4.00 -15.36
CA SER A 13 6.25 3.39 -14.51
C SER A 13 6.53 4.22 -13.24
N ALA A 14 6.57 5.55 -13.37
CA ALA A 14 6.72 6.44 -12.22
C ALA A 14 5.52 6.35 -11.25
N ILE A 15 4.29 6.28 -11.78
CA ILE A 15 3.08 6.09 -10.98
C ILE A 15 3.13 4.77 -10.22
N ILE A 16 3.55 3.67 -10.85
CA ILE A 16 3.71 2.36 -10.20
C ILE A 16 4.71 2.48 -9.04
N ASN A 17 5.88 3.07 -9.28
CA ASN A 17 6.91 3.23 -8.25
C ASN A 17 6.42 4.05 -7.05
N ILE A 18 5.70 5.15 -7.30
CA ILE A 18 5.11 5.97 -6.23
C ILE A 18 4.04 5.16 -5.49
N ALA A 19 3.11 4.50 -6.22
CA ALA A 19 2.06 3.69 -5.63
C ALA A 19 2.60 2.54 -4.77
N ASP A 20 3.79 2.02 -5.07
CA ASP A 20 4.45 0.99 -4.27
C ASP A 20 5.13 1.56 -3.02
N ALA A 21 5.56 2.81 -3.09
CA ALA A 21 6.24 3.48 -1.99
C ALA A 21 5.29 4.08 -0.95
N VAL A 22 4.03 4.40 -1.32
CA VAL A 22 3.09 5.10 -0.44
C VAL A 22 1.85 4.25 -0.10
N ASP A 23 1.26 4.51 1.06
CA ASP A 23 0.01 3.88 1.53
C ASP A 23 -1.20 4.83 1.46
N ILE A 24 -1.02 6.00 0.84
CA ILE A 24 -2.07 7.01 0.68
C ILE A 24 -2.70 6.91 -0.70
N PRO A 25 -4.00 7.24 -0.85
CA PRO A 25 -4.64 7.26 -2.15
C PRO A 25 -4.02 8.32 -3.05
N MET A 26 -3.79 7.96 -4.32
CA MET A 26 -3.26 8.87 -5.34
C MET A 26 -4.35 9.24 -6.33
N ILE A 27 -4.39 10.52 -6.73
CA ILE A 27 -5.16 11.01 -7.85
C ILE A 27 -4.18 11.31 -8.98
N VAL A 28 -4.38 10.69 -10.13
CA VAL A 28 -3.47 10.78 -11.28
C VAL A 28 -4.24 11.22 -12.51
N GLY A 29 -3.64 12.04 -13.35
CA GLY A 29 -4.27 12.46 -14.60
C GLY A 29 -3.32 13.26 -15.48
N GLY A 30 -3.88 13.89 -16.52
CA GLY A 30 -3.10 14.53 -17.59
C GLY A 30 -2.69 13.55 -18.68
N ASN A 31 -2.51 14.05 -19.89
CA ASN A 31 -2.15 13.28 -21.08
C ASN A 31 -3.07 12.07 -21.41
N VAL A 32 -4.30 12.11 -20.95
CA VAL A 32 -5.32 11.10 -21.28
C VAL A 32 -5.91 11.44 -22.66
N LYS A 33 -5.85 10.50 -23.59
CA LYS A 33 -6.41 10.65 -24.93
C LYS A 33 -7.48 9.62 -25.24
N ARG A 34 -7.45 8.48 -24.57
CA ARG A 34 -8.31 7.32 -24.82
C ARG A 34 -8.55 6.53 -23.55
N LEU A 35 -9.56 5.68 -23.56
CA LEU A 35 -9.94 4.85 -22.42
C LEU A 35 -8.80 3.97 -21.90
N GLU A 36 -7.93 3.48 -22.78
CA GLU A 36 -6.78 2.66 -22.39
C GLU A 36 -5.78 3.42 -21.51
N ASP A 37 -5.67 4.75 -21.65
CA ASP A 37 -4.80 5.58 -20.82
C ASP A 37 -5.37 5.70 -19.39
N VAL A 38 -6.69 5.83 -19.24
CA VAL A 38 -7.39 5.79 -17.94
C VAL A 38 -7.15 4.44 -17.26
N LYS A 39 -7.32 3.34 -18.00
CA LYS A 39 -7.08 1.98 -17.52
C LYS A 39 -5.64 1.82 -16.99
N LYS A 40 -4.64 2.27 -17.75
CA LYS A 40 -3.24 2.21 -17.35
C LYS A 40 -2.98 2.94 -16.02
N TYR A 41 -3.57 4.11 -15.81
CA TYR A 41 -3.39 4.87 -14.57
C TYR A 41 -4.04 4.18 -13.37
N ILE A 42 -5.28 3.68 -13.52
CA ILE A 42 -5.97 2.93 -12.47
C ILE A 42 -5.18 1.66 -12.11
N TYR A 43 -4.73 0.90 -13.11
CA TYR A 43 -3.96 -0.34 -12.90
C TYR A 43 -2.55 -0.06 -12.35
N ALA A 44 -1.97 1.10 -12.67
CA ALA A 44 -0.71 1.54 -12.06
C ALA A 44 -0.84 1.89 -10.56
N GLY A 45 -2.06 2.00 -10.04
CA GLY A 45 -2.30 2.23 -8.60
C GLY A 45 -2.96 3.56 -8.25
N ALA A 46 -3.42 4.31 -9.24
CA ALA A 46 -4.25 5.48 -8.97
C ALA A 46 -5.59 5.07 -8.33
N LYS A 47 -5.96 5.73 -7.23
CA LYS A 47 -7.29 5.58 -6.63
C LYS A 47 -8.34 6.27 -7.48
N LYS A 48 -7.99 7.42 -8.07
CA LYS A 48 -8.83 8.14 -9.02
C LYS A 48 -7.98 8.64 -10.18
N THR A 49 -8.58 8.68 -11.37
CA THR A 49 -7.99 9.36 -12.53
C THR A 49 -8.77 10.63 -12.80
N PHE A 50 -8.07 11.78 -12.88
CA PHE A 50 -8.75 13.01 -13.27
C PHE A 50 -8.72 13.19 -14.79
N LEU A 51 -9.84 13.65 -15.31
CA LEU A 51 -10.05 14.04 -16.69
C LEU A 51 -10.32 15.54 -16.75
N MET A 52 -10.24 16.11 -17.94
CA MET A 52 -10.43 17.54 -18.22
C MET A 52 -11.44 17.72 -19.35
N LYS A 53 -11.90 18.94 -19.56
CA LYS A 53 -12.87 19.28 -20.63
C LYS A 53 -12.40 18.87 -22.02
N ASN A 54 -11.10 18.98 -22.29
CA ASN A 54 -10.52 18.61 -23.58
C ASN A 54 -10.54 17.11 -23.87
N ASN A 55 -10.80 16.27 -22.87
CA ASN A 55 -11.02 14.82 -23.07
C ASN A 55 -12.38 14.52 -23.73
N GLY A 56 -13.34 15.46 -23.66
CA GLY A 56 -14.67 15.32 -24.22
C GLY A 56 -15.63 14.52 -23.34
N PHE A 57 -16.93 14.74 -23.56
CA PHE A 57 -17.99 14.07 -22.81
C PHE A 57 -17.94 12.54 -22.98
N ASP A 58 -17.79 12.06 -24.22
CA ASP A 58 -17.87 10.65 -24.56
C ASP A 58 -16.80 9.81 -23.84
N LEU A 59 -15.55 10.32 -23.74
CA LEU A 59 -14.49 9.62 -23.03
C LEU A 59 -14.74 9.60 -21.50
N ILE A 60 -15.29 10.68 -20.95
CA ILE A 60 -15.61 10.75 -19.51
C ILE A 60 -16.73 9.75 -19.18
N GLU A 61 -17.77 9.70 -20.01
CA GLU A 61 -18.89 8.76 -19.87
C GLU A 61 -18.41 7.31 -20.00
N GLU A 62 -17.61 6.99 -21.02
CA GLU A 62 -17.05 5.67 -21.21
C GLU A 62 -16.16 5.22 -20.04
N ALA A 63 -15.31 6.13 -19.54
CA ALA A 63 -14.44 5.87 -18.40
C ALA A 63 -15.27 5.63 -17.12
N SER A 64 -16.28 6.44 -16.88
CA SER A 64 -17.19 6.29 -15.74
C SER A 64 -17.96 4.96 -15.77
N HIS A 65 -18.52 4.60 -16.92
CA HIS A 65 -19.22 3.32 -17.09
C HIS A 65 -18.32 2.11 -16.94
N ARG A 66 -17.06 2.20 -17.40
CA ARG A 66 -16.10 1.10 -17.37
C ARG A 66 -15.46 0.88 -16.01
N PHE A 67 -15.11 1.96 -15.31
CA PHE A 67 -14.32 1.90 -14.08
C PHE A 67 -15.10 2.34 -12.84
N GLY A 68 -16.31 2.85 -13.00
CA GLY A 68 -17.13 3.44 -11.94
C GLY A 68 -16.84 4.93 -11.73
N SER A 69 -17.88 5.72 -11.49
CA SER A 69 -17.76 7.17 -11.20
C SER A 69 -16.86 7.44 -9.99
N ASP A 70 -16.83 6.54 -9.00
CA ASP A 70 -15.97 6.64 -7.81
C ASP A 70 -14.48 6.71 -8.13
N ASN A 71 -14.06 6.23 -9.29
CA ASN A 71 -12.66 6.23 -9.72
C ASN A 71 -12.32 7.39 -10.69
N ILE A 72 -13.31 8.22 -11.04
CA ILE A 72 -13.14 9.35 -11.94
C ILE A 72 -13.25 10.67 -11.18
N ALA A 73 -12.27 11.53 -11.39
CA ALA A 73 -12.27 12.93 -10.95
C ALA A 73 -12.25 13.85 -12.17
N PHE A 74 -12.54 15.11 -11.97
CA PHE A 74 -12.49 16.14 -13.03
C PHE A 74 -11.62 17.32 -12.57
N LEU A 75 -10.68 17.75 -13.41
CA LEU A 75 -9.91 18.97 -13.20
C LEU A 75 -10.59 20.13 -13.94
N LEU A 76 -11.09 21.10 -13.18
CA LEU A 76 -11.66 22.33 -13.68
C LEU A 76 -10.55 23.37 -13.84
N GLU A 77 -10.14 23.62 -15.09
CA GLU A 77 -9.08 24.60 -15.42
C GLU A 77 -9.61 26.02 -15.59
N ASN A 78 -10.92 26.16 -15.82
CA ASN A 78 -11.53 27.45 -16.08
C ASN A 78 -12.98 27.48 -15.52
N GLU A 79 -13.31 28.54 -14.76
CA GLU A 79 -14.65 28.70 -14.19
C GLU A 79 -15.76 28.73 -15.25
N ASN A 80 -15.47 29.18 -16.48
CA ASN A 80 -16.42 29.16 -17.59
C ASN A 80 -16.86 27.73 -17.99
N ASP A 81 -16.18 26.71 -17.50
CA ASP A 81 -16.50 25.31 -17.79
C ASP A 81 -17.40 24.69 -16.72
N LEU A 82 -17.89 25.44 -15.77
CA LEU A 82 -18.76 24.99 -14.69
C LEU A 82 -20.05 24.34 -15.22
N ASP A 83 -20.62 24.86 -16.31
CA ASP A 83 -21.77 24.24 -16.96
C ASP A 83 -21.48 22.86 -17.54
N PHE A 84 -20.24 22.63 -17.98
CA PHE A 84 -19.81 21.30 -18.41
C PHE A 84 -19.69 20.35 -17.21
N VAL A 85 -19.14 20.82 -16.08
CA VAL A 85 -19.06 20.04 -14.84
C VAL A 85 -20.45 19.58 -14.40
N LYS A 86 -21.45 20.48 -14.38
CA LYS A 86 -22.83 20.15 -14.03
C LYS A 86 -23.45 19.06 -14.92
N LYS A 87 -23.03 18.95 -16.18
CA LYS A 87 -23.52 17.90 -17.09
C LYS A 87 -22.90 16.53 -16.81
N ILE A 88 -21.75 16.47 -16.15
CA ILE A 88 -21.02 15.24 -15.88
C ILE A 88 -21.03 14.87 -14.39
N GLU A 89 -21.77 15.57 -13.52
CA GLU A 89 -21.78 15.34 -12.07
C GLU A 89 -22.05 13.87 -11.69
N ASP A 90 -22.94 13.19 -12.40
CA ASP A 90 -23.26 11.77 -12.15
C ASP A 90 -22.15 10.81 -12.63
N LEU A 91 -21.23 11.30 -13.44
CA LEU A 91 -20.13 10.51 -14.02
C LEU A 91 -18.81 10.61 -13.25
N ILE A 92 -18.75 11.50 -12.25
CA ILE A 92 -17.55 11.81 -11.49
C ILE A 92 -17.84 11.83 -9.99
N SER A 93 -16.82 11.65 -9.17
CA SER A 93 -16.95 11.65 -7.70
C SER A 93 -16.18 12.77 -7.03
N LEU A 94 -15.41 13.56 -7.79
CA LEU A 94 -14.56 14.61 -7.25
C LEU A 94 -14.26 15.65 -8.33
N VAL A 95 -14.30 16.93 -7.99
CA VAL A 95 -13.81 18.01 -8.83
C VAL A 95 -12.58 18.64 -8.18
N ILE A 96 -11.52 18.85 -8.95
CA ILE A 96 -10.32 19.58 -8.55
C ILE A 96 -10.43 20.99 -9.15
N SER A 97 -10.33 22.03 -8.33
CA SER A 97 -10.48 23.43 -8.77
C SER A 97 -9.53 24.33 -7.97
N ASP A 98 -9.03 25.39 -8.58
CA ASP A 98 -8.26 26.47 -7.91
C ASP A 98 -9.15 27.52 -7.26
N THR A 99 -10.46 27.47 -7.53
CA THR A 99 -11.47 28.36 -6.94
C THR A 99 -12.56 27.53 -6.23
N ASN A 100 -13.16 28.17 -5.23
CA ASN A 100 -14.30 27.58 -4.55
C ASN A 100 -15.55 27.70 -5.42
N ILE A 101 -16.15 26.56 -5.75
CA ILE A 101 -17.32 26.43 -6.61
C ILE A 101 -18.48 25.79 -5.87
N GLU A 102 -19.69 26.21 -6.17
CA GLU A 102 -20.93 25.62 -5.60
C GLU A 102 -21.50 24.57 -6.55
N ILE A 103 -21.25 23.29 -6.23
CA ILE A 103 -21.75 22.11 -6.94
C ILE A 103 -22.09 21.01 -5.93
N ASN A 104 -22.82 19.98 -6.37
CA ASN A 104 -23.15 18.83 -5.48
C ASN A 104 -21.97 17.87 -5.33
N THR A 105 -21.13 17.75 -6.35
CA THR A 105 -19.95 16.90 -6.30
C THR A 105 -18.90 17.47 -5.34
N PRO A 106 -18.27 16.64 -4.47
CA PRO A 106 -17.19 17.10 -3.60
C PRO A 106 -16.06 17.81 -4.34
N VAL A 107 -15.53 18.88 -3.76
CA VAL A 107 -14.47 19.71 -4.35
C VAL A 107 -13.15 19.52 -3.60
N LEU A 108 -12.08 19.31 -4.34
CA LEU A 108 -10.70 19.35 -3.87
C LEU A 108 -10.08 20.68 -4.30
N LEU A 109 -9.88 21.59 -3.34
CA LEU A 109 -9.41 22.95 -3.61
C LEU A 109 -7.88 22.97 -3.74
N TYR A 110 -7.39 23.40 -4.89
CA TYR A 110 -5.97 23.67 -5.10
C TYR A 110 -5.65 25.10 -4.66
N THR A 111 -4.98 25.27 -3.54
CA THR A 111 -4.67 26.59 -2.99
C THR A 111 -3.49 26.55 -2.02
N ASP A 112 -2.69 27.61 -2.05
CA ASP A 112 -1.56 27.83 -1.14
C ASP A 112 -1.96 28.60 0.14
N SER A 113 -3.19 29.11 0.21
CA SER A 113 -3.65 30.02 1.27
C SER A 113 -4.92 29.55 1.96
N PHE A 114 -5.01 28.26 2.31
CA PHE A 114 -6.13 27.74 3.09
C PHE A 114 -6.07 28.28 4.53
N ASP A 115 -7.07 29.08 4.92
CA ASP A 115 -7.17 29.69 6.24
C ASP A 115 -7.90 28.84 7.28
N GLY A 116 -8.27 27.63 6.90
CA GLY A 116 -8.96 26.70 7.79
C GLY A 116 -10.45 26.97 7.98
N LYS A 117 -11.09 27.81 7.13
CA LYS A 117 -12.54 27.97 7.19
C LYS A 117 -13.24 26.71 6.66
N ASN A 118 -14.31 26.33 7.34
CA ASN A 118 -15.17 25.26 6.87
C ASN A 118 -15.92 25.73 5.62
N ILE A 119 -15.62 25.13 4.47
CA ILE A 119 -16.27 25.39 3.20
C ILE A 119 -17.20 24.21 2.92
N ALA A 120 -18.49 24.48 2.77
CA ALA A 120 -19.47 23.45 2.44
C ALA A 120 -19.10 22.77 1.10
N GLY A 121 -19.15 21.44 1.05
CA GLY A 121 -18.79 20.67 -0.15
C GLY A 121 -17.29 20.47 -0.36
N LEU A 122 -16.41 21.04 0.50
CA LEU A 122 -14.97 20.83 0.37
C LEU A 122 -14.58 19.42 0.82
N TYR A 123 -13.98 18.66 -0.10
CA TYR A 123 -13.42 17.34 0.18
C TYR A 123 -12.03 17.42 0.83
N GLY A 124 -11.25 18.42 0.45
CA GLY A 124 -9.91 18.64 0.95
C GLY A 124 -9.19 19.78 0.23
N VAL A 125 -7.92 19.96 0.57
CA VAL A 125 -7.05 20.99 -0.03
C VAL A 125 -5.81 20.34 -0.60
N VAL A 126 -5.35 20.82 -1.75
CA VAL A 126 -4.07 20.49 -2.38
C VAL A 126 -3.20 21.72 -2.42
N SER A 127 -1.93 21.60 -2.11
CA SER A 127 -0.96 22.70 -2.17
C SER A 127 0.43 22.17 -2.52
N ASP A 128 1.19 22.98 -3.25
CA ASP A 128 2.60 22.73 -3.55
C ASP A 128 3.55 23.05 -2.38
N LYS A 129 3.03 23.68 -1.33
CA LYS A 129 3.84 24.08 -0.15
C LYS A 129 4.20 22.94 0.77
N PHE A 130 3.57 21.78 0.62
CA PHE A 130 3.87 20.61 1.43
C PHE A 130 5.18 19.96 0.98
N THR A 131 6.26 20.24 1.70
CA THR A 131 7.57 19.65 1.47
C THR A 131 7.71 18.29 2.15
N LEU A 132 8.82 17.57 1.88
CA LEU A 132 9.11 16.28 2.51
C LEU A 132 9.21 16.35 4.05
N ASP A 133 9.61 17.52 4.59
CA ASP A 133 9.78 17.76 6.01
C ASP A 133 8.51 18.31 6.69
N PHE A 134 7.40 18.43 5.93
CA PHE A 134 6.16 18.97 6.47
C PHE A 134 5.51 18.01 7.47
N ASP A 135 5.24 18.49 8.67
CA ASP A 135 4.56 17.70 9.71
C ASP A 135 3.03 17.73 9.52
N PHE A 136 2.54 16.78 8.71
CA PHE A 136 1.11 16.64 8.45
C PHE A 136 0.27 16.36 9.71
N MET A 137 0.84 15.69 10.73
CA MET A 137 0.09 15.41 11.94
C MET A 137 -0.06 16.67 12.81
N ALA A 138 1.01 17.45 12.96
CA ALA A 138 0.93 18.74 13.63
C ALA A 138 -0.08 19.67 12.93
N TYR A 139 -0.02 19.76 11.62
CA TYR A 139 -0.98 20.56 10.84
C TYR A 139 -2.43 20.08 10.98
N LYS A 140 -2.67 18.77 10.99
CA LYS A 140 -4.01 18.21 11.24
C LYS A 140 -4.52 18.59 12.64
N HIS A 141 -3.67 18.60 13.65
CA HIS A 141 -4.08 19.05 14.98
C HIS A 141 -4.42 20.53 14.99
N GLU A 142 -3.66 21.40 14.33
CA GLU A 142 -4.02 22.81 14.17
C GLU A 142 -5.37 23.03 13.46
N LEU A 143 -5.65 22.25 12.42
CA LEU A 143 -6.94 22.30 11.73
C LEU A 143 -8.08 21.85 12.64
N LYS A 144 -7.86 20.81 13.43
CA LYS A 144 -8.84 20.32 14.41
C LYS A 144 -9.14 21.36 15.48
N ASP A 145 -8.11 22.06 15.99
CA ASP A 145 -8.27 23.14 16.97
C ASP A 145 -9.06 24.32 16.41
N LYS A 146 -9.04 24.50 15.09
CA LYS A 146 -9.88 25.46 14.34
C LYS A 146 -11.29 24.93 14.03
N GLY A 147 -11.66 23.74 14.53
CA GLY A 147 -12.98 23.13 14.34
C GLY A 147 -13.18 22.41 13.01
N ILE A 148 -12.10 22.15 12.26
CA ILE A 148 -12.16 21.38 11.00
C ILE A 148 -12.06 19.89 11.33
N ASP A 149 -12.99 19.10 10.80
CA ASP A 149 -12.94 17.65 10.97
C ASP A 149 -11.87 17.06 10.05
N VAL A 150 -10.79 16.59 10.67
CA VAL A 150 -9.65 15.98 10.00
C VAL A 150 -9.33 14.62 10.62
N ASN A 151 -8.86 13.71 9.80
CA ASN A 151 -8.48 12.38 10.24
C ASN A 151 -7.20 12.42 11.09
N THR A 152 -7.37 12.30 12.41
CA THR A 152 -6.30 12.12 13.42
C THR A 152 -6.50 10.80 14.15
N PHE A 153 -5.44 10.26 14.76
CA PHE A 153 -5.58 9.11 15.64
C PHE A 153 -6.44 9.47 16.86
N LYS A 154 -7.37 8.59 17.21
CA LYS A 154 -8.22 8.71 18.40
C LYS A 154 -8.19 7.36 19.10
N SER A 155 -7.65 7.32 20.32
CA SER A 155 -7.74 6.12 21.15
C SER A 155 -9.18 5.96 21.69
N ARG A 156 -9.63 4.70 21.79
CA ARG A 156 -10.90 4.35 22.44
C ARG A 156 -10.76 4.20 23.95
N LEU A 157 -9.55 4.00 24.43
CA LEU A 157 -9.19 3.85 25.84
C LEU A 157 -8.22 4.95 26.24
N ASN A 158 -8.27 5.36 27.50
CA ASN A 158 -7.30 6.27 28.11
C ASN A 158 -6.23 5.47 28.83
N TRP A 159 -5.10 6.10 29.17
CA TRP A 159 -4.03 5.44 29.91
C TRP A 159 -4.48 4.83 31.24
N ALA A 160 -5.39 5.52 31.95
CA ALA A 160 -5.96 5.03 33.21
C ALA A 160 -6.78 3.74 33.12
N ASP A 161 -7.17 3.33 31.90
CA ASP A 161 -7.89 2.09 31.65
C ASP A 161 -6.94 0.89 31.54
N PHE A 162 -5.61 1.13 31.43
CA PHE A 162 -4.61 0.09 31.26
C PHE A 162 -4.12 -0.45 32.61
N LYS A 163 -3.84 -1.74 32.66
CA LYS A 163 -3.18 -2.37 33.80
C LYS A 163 -1.67 -2.31 33.62
N THR A 164 -1.06 -1.28 34.16
CA THR A 164 0.37 -1.06 34.09
C THR A 164 1.12 -1.97 35.08
N ASN A 165 2.41 -2.19 34.83
CA ASN A 165 3.31 -2.85 35.77
C ASN A 165 3.70 -1.92 36.93
N SER A 166 4.59 -2.39 37.87
CA SER A 166 5.06 -1.62 39.03
C SER A 166 5.77 -0.31 38.68
N ASP A 167 6.24 -0.16 37.44
CA ASP A 167 6.96 1.01 36.95
C ASP A 167 6.05 1.93 36.14
N ASP A 168 4.73 1.73 36.22
CA ASP A 168 3.70 2.43 35.46
C ASP A 168 3.91 2.35 33.93
N MET A 169 4.24 1.16 33.43
CA MET A 169 4.49 0.88 32.01
C MET A 169 3.71 -0.34 31.54
N ILE A 170 3.46 -0.38 30.22
CA ILE A 170 2.94 -1.56 29.52
C ILE A 170 3.96 -2.07 28.50
N PRO A 171 4.08 -3.39 28.30
CA PRO A 171 4.82 -3.96 27.19
C PRO A 171 4.07 -3.71 25.88
N VAL A 172 4.84 -3.50 24.81
CA VAL A 172 4.32 -3.30 23.45
C VAL A 172 4.98 -4.28 22.52
N ILE A 173 4.21 -5.22 22.00
CA ILE A 173 4.62 -6.10 20.92
C ILE A 173 4.46 -5.35 19.62
N VAL A 174 5.52 -5.26 18.82
CA VAL A 174 5.53 -4.51 17.57
C VAL A 174 5.56 -5.49 16.40
N GLN A 175 4.59 -5.37 15.48
CA GLN A 175 4.38 -6.26 14.36
C GLN A 175 4.34 -5.45 13.06
N ASP A 176 4.94 -5.96 11.99
CA ASP A 176 4.76 -5.39 10.65
C ASP A 176 3.33 -5.61 10.15
N TYR A 177 2.68 -4.55 9.69
CA TYR A 177 1.26 -4.57 9.34
C TYR A 177 0.92 -5.36 8.07
N LYS A 178 1.91 -5.63 7.19
CA LYS A 178 1.70 -6.39 5.95
C LYS A 178 2.06 -7.86 6.08
N THR A 179 3.13 -8.14 6.80
CA THR A 179 3.70 -9.49 6.89
C THR A 179 3.30 -10.21 8.17
N ASP A 180 2.71 -9.49 9.13
CA ASP A 180 2.43 -9.94 10.50
C ASP A 180 3.67 -10.45 11.25
N LYS A 181 4.87 -10.15 10.74
CA LYS A 181 6.13 -10.50 11.40
C LYS A 181 6.31 -9.69 12.68
N VAL A 182 6.61 -10.37 13.78
CA VAL A 182 6.95 -9.70 15.04
C VAL A 182 8.35 -9.08 14.92
N LEU A 183 8.43 -7.76 15.09
CA LEU A 183 9.64 -6.99 14.87
C LEU A 183 10.47 -6.82 16.15
N MET A 184 9.82 -6.43 17.23
CA MET A 184 10.46 -6.14 18.50
C MET A 184 9.45 -6.08 19.65
N LEU A 185 9.95 -5.99 20.89
CA LEU A 185 9.20 -5.63 22.08
C LEU A 185 9.84 -4.40 22.72
N ALA A 186 9.03 -3.45 23.16
CA ALA A 186 9.45 -2.28 23.92
C ALA A 186 8.43 -1.97 25.02
N TYR A 187 8.61 -0.86 25.75
CA TYR A 187 7.73 -0.42 26.82
C TYR A 187 7.25 1.00 26.56
N MET A 188 6.03 1.29 27.00
CA MET A 188 5.46 2.63 27.01
C MET A 188 5.03 3.00 28.43
N ASN A 189 5.22 4.26 28.79
CA ASN A 189 4.49 4.96 29.84
C ASN A 189 3.40 5.83 29.22
N GLU A 190 2.63 6.55 30.02
CA GLU A 190 1.55 7.42 29.55
C GLU A 190 2.02 8.46 28.52
N GLU A 191 3.16 9.10 28.78
CA GLU A 191 3.70 10.13 27.87
C GLU A 191 4.08 9.54 26.51
N ALA A 192 4.71 8.36 26.47
CA ALA A 192 5.04 7.65 25.24
C ALA A 192 3.80 7.28 24.45
N PHE A 193 2.76 6.79 25.12
CA PHE A 193 1.47 6.46 24.50
C PHE A 193 0.82 7.70 23.87
N ASN A 194 0.69 8.78 24.67
CA ASN A 194 0.07 10.02 24.20
C ASN A 194 0.84 10.63 23.02
N ASN A 195 2.18 10.60 23.05
CA ASN A 195 3.00 11.07 21.94
C ASN A 195 2.82 10.19 20.69
N THR A 196 2.71 8.86 20.85
CA THR A 196 2.43 7.94 19.76
C THR A 196 1.09 8.25 19.10
N VAL A 197 0.02 8.44 19.86
CA VAL A 197 -1.31 8.79 19.35
C VAL A 197 -1.30 10.16 18.68
N LYS A 198 -0.58 11.13 19.25
CA LYS A 198 -0.49 12.49 18.72
C LYS A 198 0.24 12.53 17.37
N THR A 199 1.39 11.84 17.27
CA THR A 199 2.30 11.98 16.12
C THR A 199 2.12 10.90 15.06
N GLY A 200 1.52 9.76 15.42
CA GLY A 200 1.46 8.57 14.56
C GLY A 200 2.81 7.85 14.42
N LYS A 201 3.83 8.28 15.17
CA LYS A 201 5.16 7.66 15.23
C LYS A 201 5.30 6.91 16.55
N MET A 202 5.76 5.65 16.48
CA MET A 202 5.97 4.87 17.71
C MET A 202 6.98 5.53 18.61
N THR A 203 6.52 5.90 19.80
CA THR A 203 7.32 6.44 20.88
C THR A 203 7.33 5.44 22.03
N TYR A 204 8.48 5.16 22.59
CA TYR A 204 8.69 4.22 23.68
C TYR A 204 9.32 4.91 24.87
N PHE A 205 9.32 4.24 26.02
CA PHE A 205 10.07 4.64 27.18
C PHE A 205 11.26 3.70 27.38
N SER A 206 12.46 4.27 27.39
CA SER A 206 13.70 3.51 27.63
C SER A 206 13.94 3.39 29.14
N ARG A 207 13.73 2.18 29.69
CA ARG A 207 13.97 1.89 31.12
C ARG A 207 15.43 2.13 31.56
N SER A 208 16.39 1.81 30.67
CA SER A 208 17.81 1.96 31.00
C SER A 208 18.29 3.40 30.94
N ARG A 209 17.71 4.25 30.09
CA ARG A 209 18.06 5.67 29.94
C ARG A 209 17.13 6.59 30.73
N ASN A 210 15.97 6.05 31.16
CA ASN A 210 14.90 6.78 31.83
C ASN A 210 14.41 8.00 31.02
N GLU A 211 14.17 7.78 29.70
CA GLU A 211 13.77 8.83 28.78
C GLU A 211 12.82 8.30 27.67
N LEU A 212 12.08 9.22 27.09
CA LEU A 212 11.30 8.92 25.88
C LEU A 212 12.23 8.63 24.68
N TRP A 213 11.78 7.74 23.82
CA TRP A 213 12.50 7.36 22.63
C TRP A 213 11.55 7.22 21.44
N ILE A 214 11.64 8.13 20.47
CA ILE A 214 10.94 8.02 19.20
C ILE A 214 11.72 7.07 18.30
N LYS A 215 11.08 5.97 17.92
CA LYS A 215 11.71 4.97 17.05
C LYS A 215 12.07 5.57 15.70
N GLY A 216 13.36 5.54 15.37
CA GLY A 216 13.89 6.03 14.11
C GLY A 216 14.36 7.48 14.11
N GLU A 217 14.21 8.22 15.20
CA GLU A 217 14.61 9.64 15.28
C GLU A 217 16.08 9.87 14.88
N THR A 218 16.98 8.98 15.31
CA THR A 218 18.41 9.07 14.98
C THR A 218 18.78 8.31 13.71
N SER A 219 18.15 7.14 13.47
CA SER A 219 18.55 6.22 12.40
C SER A 219 17.76 6.39 11.09
N GLY A 220 16.67 7.15 11.10
CA GLY A 220 15.70 7.19 9.99
C GLY A 220 14.79 5.96 9.91
N HIS A 221 15.00 4.93 10.76
CA HIS A 221 14.21 3.69 10.77
C HIS A 221 12.93 3.84 11.58
N TYR A 222 12.05 4.73 11.12
CA TYR A 222 10.79 5.03 11.79
C TYR A 222 9.81 3.86 11.79
N GLN A 223 8.92 3.88 12.78
CA GLN A 223 7.74 3.02 12.85
C GLN A 223 6.49 3.90 12.86
N TYR A 224 5.72 3.83 11.78
CA TYR A 224 4.47 4.58 11.64
C TYR A 224 3.30 3.68 12.04
N VAL A 225 2.48 4.18 12.95
CA VAL A 225 1.30 3.47 13.46
C VAL A 225 0.30 3.21 12.34
N LYS A 226 -0.17 1.98 12.25
CA LYS A 226 -1.34 1.57 11.46
C LYS A 226 -2.50 1.24 12.37
N GLU A 227 -2.27 0.40 13.37
CA GLU A 227 -3.27 -0.05 14.32
C GLU A 227 -2.63 -0.26 15.69
N LEU A 228 -3.38 0.03 16.76
CA LEU A 228 -3.02 -0.30 18.13
C LEU A 228 -4.15 -1.11 18.75
N TYR A 229 -3.82 -2.22 19.38
CA TYR A 229 -4.75 -3.10 20.08
C TYR A 229 -4.27 -3.31 21.51
N MET A 230 -5.22 -3.48 22.43
CA MET A 230 -4.94 -4.01 23.77
C MET A 230 -5.38 -5.47 23.80
N ASP A 231 -4.72 -6.26 24.61
CA ASP A 231 -5.14 -7.64 24.88
C ASP A 231 -6.40 -7.70 25.76
N CYS A 232 -6.84 -8.91 26.12
CA CYS A 232 -8.12 -9.11 26.78
C CYS A 232 -8.20 -8.55 28.21
N ASP A 233 -7.09 -8.40 28.90
CA ASP A 233 -7.01 -7.89 30.26
C ASP A 233 -6.30 -6.54 30.39
N VAL A 234 -6.01 -5.90 29.25
CA VAL A 234 -5.53 -4.53 29.06
C VAL A 234 -4.16 -4.25 29.72
N ASP A 235 -3.27 -5.25 29.72
CA ASP A 235 -1.92 -5.14 30.26
C ASP A 235 -0.81 -5.20 29.20
N THR A 236 -1.15 -5.56 27.93
CA THR A 236 -0.20 -5.69 26.84
C THR A 236 -0.76 -5.07 25.56
N MET A 237 0.04 -4.26 24.87
CA MET A 237 -0.31 -3.65 23.60
C MET A 237 0.30 -4.40 22.43
N LEU A 238 -0.49 -4.62 21.37
CA LEU A 238 -0.03 -4.99 20.02
C LEU A 238 -0.07 -3.75 19.13
N ALA A 239 1.07 -3.34 18.59
CA ALA A 239 1.20 -2.26 17.64
C ALA A 239 1.51 -2.83 16.25
N LYS A 240 0.57 -2.67 15.30
CA LYS A 240 0.82 -2.92 13.87
C LYS A 240 1.36 -1.64 13.25
N VAL A 241 2.57 -1.74 12.69
CA VAL A 241 3.32 -0.58 12.19
C VAL A 241 3.82 -0.78 10.77
N ARG A 242 3.97 0.33 10.05
CA ARG A 242 4.83 0.37 8.86
C ARG A 242 6.26 0.63 9.33
N GLN A 243 7.12 -0.38 9.20
CA GLN A 243 8.55 -0.26 9.49
C GLN A 243 9.28 0.36 8.30
N ILE A 244 10.07 1.41 8.55
CA ILE A 244 11.04 1.93 7.57
C ILE A 244 12.42 1.37 7.92
N GLY A 245 13.11 0.79 6.94
CA GLY A 245 14.40 0.12 7.17
C GLY A 245 14.27 -1.05 8.15
N VAL A 246 15.33 -1.34 8.90
CA VAL A 246 15.38 -2.46 9.84
C VAL A 246 14.99 -2.04 11.27
N PRO A 247 14.22 -2.85 12.01
CA PRO A 247 13.80 -2.52 13.37
C PRO A 247 14.94 -2.66 14.38
N CYS A 248 15.86 -3.60 14.17
CA CYS A 248 16.91 -3.92 15.11
C CYS A 248 18.17 -3.04 14.91
N HIS A 249 18.80 -2.62 16.00
CA HIS A 249 20.06 -1.86 15.98
C HIS A 249 21.25 -2.67 15.45
N THR A 250 21.15 -4.01 15.43
CA THR A 250 22.16 -4.90 14.85
C THR A 250 22.08 -5.02 13.32
N GLY A 251 21.05 -4.42 12.71
CA GLY A 251 20.77 -4.56 11.28
C GLY A 251 19.86 -5.73 10.91
N ALA A 252 19.40 -6.50 11.92
CA ALA A 252 18.46 -7.59 11.69
C ALA A 252 17.03 -7.07 11.43
N ASP A 253 16.25 -7.80 10.65
CA ASP A 253 14.87 -7.50 10.29
C ASP A 253 13.82 -7.86 11.38
N THR A 254 14.29 -8.34 12.51
CA THR A 254 13.56 -8.57 13.77
C THR A 254 14.54 -8.58 14.94
N CYS A 255 14.08 -8.30 16.16
CA CYS A 255 14.88 -8.49 17.37
C CYS A 255 14.90 -9.94 17.85
N PHE A 256 14.06 -10.80 17.30
CA PHE A 256 13.88 -12.20 17.72
C PHE A 256 14.63 -13.16 16.78
N PHE A 257 15.96 -13.05 16.75
CA PHE A 257 16.82 -13.88 15.92
C PHE A 257 17.71 -14.87 16.71
N ASN A 258 17.74 -14.78 18.04
CA ASN A 258 18.47 -15.72 18.88
C ASN A 258 17.58 -16.92 19.21
N GLU A 259 17.80 -18.04 18.53
CA GLU A 259 17.07 -19.27 18.77
C GLU A 259 17.48 -19.88 20.12
N LEU A 260 16.50 -20.11 21.01
CA LEU A 260 16.75 -20.76 22.31
C LEU A 260 16.46 -22.26 22.26
N ILE A 261 15.38 -22.64 21.61
CA ILE A 261 14.93 -24.04 21.45
C ILE A 261 14.30 -24.19 20.08
N LYS A 262 14.69 -25.23 19.35
CA LYS A 262 14.04 -25.66 18.13
C LYS A 262 13.78 -27.15 18.16
N LYS A 263 12.55 -27.54 17.90
CA LYS A 263 12.16 -28.94 17.71
C LYS A 263 12.02 -29.19 16.21
N GLU A 264 12.39 -30.36 15.75
CA GLU A 264 12.03 -30.78 14.38
C GLU A 264 10.51 -30.92 14.29
N TYR A 265 9.93 -30.25 13.32
CA TYR A 265 8.51 -30.28 12.97
C TYR A 265 8.34 -29.85 11.52
N ASP A 266 7.20 -30.18 10.93
CA ASP A 266 6.84 -29.57 9.66
C ASP A 266 6.60 -28.08 9.89
N ASN A 267 7.54 -27.25 9.43
CA ASN A 267 7.49 -25.79 9.54
C ASN A 267 6.92 -25.12 8.30
N THR A 268 6.32 -25.91 7.40
CA THR A 268 5.67 -25.37 6.20
C THR A 268 4.57 -24.40 6.61
N ASN A 269 4.77 -23.12 6.31
CA ASN A 269 3.73 -22.11 6.46
C ASN A 269 3.00 -21.97 5.11
N PRO A 270 1.73 -22.40 5.01
CA PRO A 270 0.98 -22.33 3.74
C PRO A 270 0.95 -20.94 3.12
N MET A 271 1.00 -19.89 3.95
CA MET A 271 0.99 -18.50 3.46
C MET A 271 2.33 -18.07 2.84
N ASN A 272 3.43 -18.71 3.24
CA ASN A 272 4.78 -18.38 2.78
C ASN A 272 5.28 -19.30 1.65
N VAL A 273 4.63 -20.44 1.41
CA VAL A 273 5.07 -21.44 0.42
C VAL A 273 5.36 -20.84 -0.96
N PHE A 274 4.51 -19.93 -1.41
CA PHE A 274 4.70 -19.29 -2.71
C PHE A 274 5.97 -18.44 -2.77
N GLU A 275 6.25 -17.68 -1.72
CA GLU A 275 7.47 -16.86 -1.62
C GLU A 275 8.71 -17.74 -1.45
N ASP A 276 8.63 -18.79 -0.63
CA ASP A 276 9.74 -19.70 -0.37
C ASP A 276 10.14 -20.45 -1.65
N VAL A 277 9.18 -20.99 -2.40
CA VAL A 277 9.44 -21.65 -3.69
C VAL A 277 9.99 -20.67 -4.72
N PHE A 278 9.42 -19.47 -4.77
CA PHE A 278 9.89 -18.43 -5.69
C PHE A 278 11.32 -18.00 -5.40
N ASN A 279 11.69 -17.86 -4.13
CA ASN A 279 13.07 -17.56 -3.72
C ASN A 279 14.05 -18.66 -4.12
N VAL A 280 13.66 -19.95 -4.04
CA VAL A 280 14.46 -21.06 -4.55
C VAL A 280 14.64 -20.96 -6.07
N ILE A 281 13.60 -20.59 -6.82
CA ILE A 281 13.67 -20.40 -8.27
C ILE A 281 14.63 -19.24 -8.62
N LEU A 282 14.52 -18.11 -7.92
CA LEU A 282 15.42 -16.96 -8.08
C LEU A 282 16.87 -17.32 -7.76
N ASP A 283 17.10 -18.07 -6.69
CA ASP A 283 18.44 -18.58 -6.35
C ASP A 283 19.00 -19.48 -7.45
N ARG A 284 18.18 -20.37 -8.02
CA ARG A 284 18.62 -21.23 -9.13
C ARG A 284 18.94 -20.43 -10.40
N LYS A 285 18.26 -19.33 -10.64
CA LYS A 285 18.57 -18.42 -11.76
C LYS A 285 19.90 -17.68 -11.54
N ALA A 286 20.15 -17.20 -10.31
CA ALA A 286 21.36 -16.47 -9.95
C ALA A 286 22.59 -17.40 -9.75
N ASN A 287 22.37 -18.56 -9.16
CA ASN A 287 23.38 -19.56 -8.78
C ASN A 287 23.03 -20.92 -9.41
N PRO A 288 23.34 -21.15 -10.71
CA PRO A 288 22.98 -22.39 -11.40
C PRO A 288 23.56 -23.62 -10.71
N LYS A 289 22.74 -24.68 -10.60
CA LYS A 289 23.13 -25.96 -10.01
C LYS A 289 23.00 -27.06 -11.05
N GLU A 290 24.04 -27.85 -11.20
CA GLU A 290 24.04 -28.99 -12.12
C GLU A 290 22.90 -29.98 -11.81
N GLY A 291 22.20 -30.46 -12.84
CA GLY A 291 21.08 -31.38 -12.72
C GLY A 291 19.75 -30.70 -12.29
N SER A 292 19.73 -29.39 -12.10
CA SER A 292 18.50 -28.67 -11.72
C SER A 292 17.54 -28.54 -12.90
N TYR A 293 16.30 -29.00 -12.71
CA TYR A 293 15.23 -28.80 -13.69
C TYR A 293 14.90 -27.30 -13.91
N THR A 294 14.95 -26.49 -12.86
CA THR A 294 14.76 -25.04 -12.96
C THR A 294 15.82 -24.42 -13.90
N ASN A 295 17.09 -24.79 -13.73
CA ASN A 295 18.15 -24.29 -14.61
C ASN A 295 17.98 -24.78 -16.06
N TYR A 296 17.55 -26.03 -16.27
CA TYR A 296 17.21 -26.50 -17.60
C TYR A 296 16.16 -25.65 -18.29
N LEU A 297 15.11 -25.18 -17.55
CA LEU A 297 14.10 -24.30 -18.11
C LEU A 297 14.68 -22.94 -18.50
N PHE A 298 15.51 -22.34 -17.67
CA PHE A 298 16.19 -21.07 -18.00
C PHE A 298 17.14 -21.22 -19.17
N ASP A 299 17.92 -22.28 -19.24
CA ASP A 299 18.85 -22.55 -20.34
C ASP A 299 18.14 -22.76 -21.68
N LYS A 300 16.95 -23.38 -21.68
CA LYS A 300 16.11 -23.53 -22.87
C LYS A 300 15.35 -22.28 -23.28
N GLY A 301 15.29 -21.30 -22.37
CA GLY A 301 14.73 -19.99 -22.61
C GLY A 301 13.21 -19.92 -22.60
N ILE A 302 12.72 -18.72 -22.91
CA ILE A 302 11.32 -18.33 -22.73
C ILE A 302 10.33 -19.26 -23.44
N ASP A 303 10.64 -19.72 -24.66
CA ASP A 303 9.71 -20.57 -25.43
C ASP A 303 9.45 -21.91 -24.73
N LYS A 304 10.48 -22.49 -24.08
CA LYS A 304 10.32 -23.72 -23.29
C LYS A 304 9.50 -23.48 -22.04
N ILE A 305 9.70 -22.35 -21.36
CA ILE A 305 8.94 -21.96 -20.17
C ILE A 305 7.47 -21.78 -20.55
N LEU A 306 7.17 -21.01 -21.62
CA LEU A 306 5.81 -20.78 -22.09
C LEU A 306 5.12 -22.07 -22.54
N LYS A 307 5.86 -22.96 -23.21
CA LYS A 307 5.35 -24.29 -23.57
C LYS A 307 4.88 -25.05 -22.34
N LYS A 308 5.68 -25.07 -21.25
CA LYS A 308 5.31 -25.77 -20.01
C LYS A 308 4.11 -25.12 -19.34
N VAL A 309 4.04 -23.79 -19.24
CA VAL A 309 2.84 -23.10 -18.71
C VAL A 309 1.58 -23.50 -19.47
N GLY A 310 1.64 -23.60 -20.82
CA GLY A 310 0.51 -24.01 -21.64
C GLY A 310 0.14 -25.50 -21.49
N GLU A 311 1.15 -26.39 -21.34
CA GLU A 311 0.94 -27.81 -21.06
C GLU A 311 0.18 -28.00 -19.74
N GLU A 312 0.70 -27.46 -18.63
CA GLU A 312 0.11 -27.62 -17.30
C GLU A 312 -1.30 -26.99 -17.22
N ALA A 313 -1.53 -25.84 -17.88
CA ALA A 313 -2.86 -25.25 -17.95
C ALA A 313 -3.88 -26.19 -18.67
N THR A 314 -3.43 -26.91 -19.68
CA THR A 314 -4.25 -27.90 -20.39
C THR A 314 -4.51 -29.13 -19.54
N GLU A 315 -3.49 -29.60 -18.83
CA GLU A 315 -3.56 -30.76 -17.90
C GLU A 315 -4.53 -30.49 -16.74
N ILE A 316 -4.57 -29.26 -16.20
CA ILE A 316 -5.61 -28.83 -15.23
C ILE A 316 -7.02 -29.04 -15.80
N VAL A 317 -7.26 -28.63 -17.08
CA VAL A 317 -8.57 -28.75 -17.72
C VAL A 317 -8.96 -30.23 -17.87
N ILE A 318 -8.02 -31.09 -18.20
CA ILE A 318 -8.23 -32.53 -18.34
C ILE A 318 -8.51 -33.16 -16.95
N ALA A 319 -7.62 -32.90 -15.99
CA ALA A 319 -7.72 -33.41 -14.62
C ALA A 319 -9.04 -33.00 -13.94
N ALA A 320 -9.53 -31.78 -14.20
CA ALA A 320 -10.81 -31.28 -13.66
C ALA A 320 -12.04 -32.05 -14.15
N LYS A 321 -11.91 -32.89 -15.18
CA LYS A 321 -12.98 -33.80 -15.66
C LYS A 321 -12.97 -35.14 -14.95
N ASN A 322 -11.88 -35.51 -14.25
CA ASN A 322 -11.75 -36.73 -13.51
C ASN A 322 -12.40 -36.60 -12.12
N PRO A 323 -12.97 -37.69 -11.58
CA PRO A 323 -13.60 -37.64 -10.25
C PRO A 323 -12.58 -37.55 -9.09
N ASP A 324 -11.30 -37.86 -9.33
CA ASP A 324 -10.25 -37.79 -8.32
C ASP A 324 -9.66 -36.38 -8.22
N PRO A 325 -9.87 -35.65 -7.09
CA PRO A 325 -9.32 -34.31 -6.93
C PRO A 325 -7.79 -34.26 -6.77
N GLN A 326 -7.12 -35.42 -6.59
CA GLN A 326 -5.67 -35.46 -6.44
C GLN A 326 -4.93 -35.04 -7.72
N GLU A 327 -5.42 -35.44 -8.88
CA GLU A 327 -4.83 -35.04 -10.17
C GLU A 327 -4.89 -33.52 -10.35
N VAL A 328 -6.05 -32.91 -10.08
CA VAL A 328 -6.19 -31.43 -10.17
C VAL A 328 -5.19 -30.71 -9.26
N LYS A 329 -4.96 -31.25 -8.06
CA LYS A 329 -4.00 -30.68 -7.12
C LYS A 329 -2.56 -30.71 -7.68
N TYR A 330 -2.16 -31.82 -8.30
CA TYR A 330 -0.82 -31.94 -8.90
C TYR A 330 -0.66 -30.97 -10.07
N GLU A 331 -1.59 -30.93 -11.00
CA GLU A 331 -1.52 -30.08 -12.18
C GLU A 331 -1.56 -28.57 -11.82
N ILE A 332 -2.35 -28.18 -10.81
CA ILE A 332 -2.34 -26.81 -10.29
C ILE A 332 -0.98 -26.47 -9.67
N SER A 333 -0.37 -27.40 -8.93
CA SER A 333 0.95 -27.17 -8.33
C SER A 333 2.03 -27.00 -9.39
N ASP A 334 2.03 -27.84 -10.42
CA ASP A 334 2.98 -27.77 -11.53
C ASP A 334 2.78 -26.51 -12.38
N PHE A 335 1.53 -26.13 -12.63
CA PHE A 335 1.19 -24.86 -13.29
C PHE A 335 1.75 -23.66 -12.51
N LEU A 336 1.48 -23.58 -11.21
CA LEU A 336 1.98 -22.50 -10.35
C LEU A 336 3.50 -22.45 -10.34
N TYR A 337 4.16 -23.61 -10.29
CA TYR A 337 5.62 -23.69 -10.35
C TYR A 337 6.17 -23.11 -11.67
N HIS A 338 5.61 -23.50 -12.82
CA HIS A 338 6.06 -22.99 -14.12
C HIS A 338 5.71 -21.51 -14.33
N VAL A 339 4.59 -21.01 -13.74
CA VAL A 339 4.27 -19.59 -13.68
C VAL A 339 5.32 -18.83 -12.86
N MET A 340 5.78 -19.37 -11.72
CA MET A 340 6.86 -18.77 -10.93
C MET A 340 8.18 -18.69 -11.70
N VAL A 341 8.51 -19.71 -12.49
CA VAL A 341 9.69 -19.67 -13.39
C VAL A 341 9.54 -18.57 -14.44
N LEU A 342 8.35 -18.43 -15.03
CA LEU A 342 8.05 -17.33 -15.95
C LEU A 342 8.15 -15.96 -15.27
N MET A 343 7.64 -15.82 -14.05
CA MET A 343 7.76 -14.60 -13.26
C MET A 343 9.23 -14.23 -13.04
N ALA A 344 10.05 -15.18 -12.62
CA ALA A 344 11.49 -14.99 -12.43
C ALA A 344 12.20 -14.61 -13.75
N GLU A 345 11.79 -15.18 -14.88
CA GLU A 345 12.33 -14.84 -16.20
C GLU A 345 11.98 -13.42 -16.62
N LYS A 346 10.78 -12.95 -16.30
CA LYS A 346 10.28 -11.61 -16.62
C LYS A 346 10.60 -10.57 -15.54
N GLY A 347 11.16 -10.94 -14.41
CA GLY A 347 11.45 -10.03 -13.29
C GLY A 347 10.20 -9.53 -12.58
N VAL A 348 9.14 -10.34 -12.54
CA VAL A 348 7.87 -10.03 -11.85
C VAL A 348 7.83 -10.73 -10.51
N SER A 349 7.46 -10.03 -9.46
CA SER A 349 7.37 -10.53 -8.08
C SER A 349 5.94 -10.92 -7.67
N TRP A 350 5.82 -11.75 -6.63
CA TRP A 350 4.52 -12.03 -6.00
C TRP A 350 3.84 -10.76 -5.47
N LYS A 351 4.62 -9.81 -4.95
CA LYS A 351 4.08 -8.52 -4.49
C LYS A 351 3.34 -7.78 -5.60
N GLU A 352 3.86 -7.80 -6.81
CA GLU A 352 3.22 -7.17 -7.97
C GLU A 352 1.96 -7.93 -8.40
N ILE A 353 2.03 -9.27 -8.45
CA ILE A 353 0.89 -10.12 -8.82
C ILE A 353 -0.25 -9.99 -7.80
N THR A 354 0.05 -10.10 -6.51
CA THR A 354 -0.98 -10.00 -5.44
C THR A 354 -1.57 -8.60 -5.36
N LYS A 355 -0.77 -7.56 -5.59
CA LYS A 355 -1.26 -6.18 -5.65
C LYS A 355 -2.24 -5.99 -6.82
N GLU A 356 -1.93 -6.52 -8.01
CA GLU A 356 -2.82 -6.47 -9.16
C GLU A 356 -4.10 -7.29 -8.90
N LEU A 357 -3.96 -8.46 -8.29
CA LEU A 357 -5.10 -9.32 -7.96
C LEU A 357 -6.04 -8.65 -6.94
N SER A 358 -5.49 -7.95 -5.94
CA SER A 358 -6.28 -7.26 -4.90
C SER A 358 -7.12 -6.09 -5.42
N ARG A 359 -6.89 -5.66 -6.66
CA ARG A 359 -7.64 -4.57 -7.31
C ARG A 359 -8.81 -5.08 -8.17
N ARG A 360 -8.97 -6.40 -8.29
CA ARG A 360 -10.03 -7.05 -9.05
C ARG A 360 -11.21 -7.42 -8.18
#